data_b4f60e6f3140e8be8f32ae841b6ee7e0
#
_entry.id   b4f60e6f3140e8be8f32ae841b6ee7e0
#
_cell.length_a   1.000
_cell.length_b   1.000
_cell.length_c   1.000
_cell.angle_alpha   90.00
_cell.angle_beta   90.00
_cell.angle_gamma   90.00
#
_symmetry.space_group_name_H-M   'P 1'
#
loop_
_entity.id
_entity.type
_entity.pdbx_description
1 polymer ?
#
loop_
_entity_poly.entity_id
_entity_poly.type
_entity_poly.pdbx_seq_one_letter_code
_entity_poly.pdbx_strand_id
1 'polypeptide(L)'
;AVWLGLPSIVTSLFLMFFFTGAQLLLMEGTGNTSISIQAKIKPMDRNQYTLMLIIAIAVVAVLVTYFFKYTKFGKYTKAIGANEIAAEQSGVNTTKWKVFAYMAFGVTVAIGAFIMLTRTGSAGKGTGTGFAMDVMICLILGGMPLSGGMKSKVSSALVGTFTYVLLSNDLTTMGVDLNMINFLKAVIFIIIVMITCRKRDGVLPR
;
A
#
# COMPACT_ATOMS: atom_id res chain seq x y z
N ALA A 1 13.53 12.24 1.44
CA ALA A 1 13.06 12.53 0.09
C ALA A 1 12.90 14.03 -0.12
N VAL A 2 11.96 14.67 0.56
CA VAL A 2 11.56 16.05 0.27
C VAL A 2 12.65 17.08 0.57
N TRP A 3 13.41 16.90 1.65
CA TRP A 3 14.48 17.83 2.07
C TRP A 3 15.83 17.57 1.39
N LEU A 4 16.08 16.34 1.01
CA LEU A 4 17.37 15.91 0.41
C LEU A 4 17.33 15.88 -1.11
N GLY A 5 16.21 16.25 -1.75
CA GLY A 5 16.05 16.19 -3.21
C GLY A 5 16.16 14.77 -3.81
N LEU A 6 16.16 13.75 -2.95
CA LEU A 6 16.27 12.36 -3.41
C LEU A 6 14.96 11.86 -4.03
N PRO A 7 15.03 11.03 -5.09
CA PRO A 7 13.86 10.37 -5.64
C PRO A 7 13.10 9.61 -4.55
N SER A 8 11.77 9.72 -4.53
CA SER A 8 10.90 9.09 -3.50
C SER A 8 11.11 7.58 -3.41
N ILE A 9 11.42 6.92 -4.53
CA ILE A 9 11.68 5.48 -4.59
C ILE A 9 12.94 5.13 -3.79
N VAL A 10 14.02 5.88 -3.96
CA VAL A 10 15.29 5.64 -3.26
C VAL A 10 15.11 5.81 -1.76
N THR A 11 14.43 6.87 -1.35
CA THR A 11 14.19 7.14 0.09
C THR A 11 13.31 6.06 0.72
N SER A 12 12.27 5.58 0.03
CA SER A 12 11.41 4.52 0.54
C SER A 12 12.15 3.19 0.68
N LEU A 13 13.08 2.86 -0.25
CA LEU A 13 13.94 1.69 -0.14
C LEU A 13 14.89 1.78 1.07
N PHE A 14 15.52 2.92 1.27
CA PHE A 14 16.37 3.13 2.45
C PHE A 14 15.60 2.95 3.76
N LEU A 15 14.41 3.54 3.86
CA LEU A 15 13.56 3.38 5.04
C LEU A 15 13.12 1.93 5.23
N MET A 16 12.79 1.23 4.15
CA MET A 16 12.44 -0.19 4.19
C MET A 16 13.59 -1.03 4.77
N PHE A 17 14.81 -0.85 4.26
CA PHE A 17 15.98 -1.57 4.78
C PHE A 17 16.31 -1.19 6.23
N PHE A 18 16.21 0.10 6.55
CA PHE A 18 16.45 0.57 7.93
C PHE A 18 15.48 -0.07 8.92
N PHE A 19 14.17 -0.03 8.64
CA PHE A 19 13.17 -0.63 9.52
C PHE A 19 13.25 -2.16 9.57
N THR A 20 13.56 -2.80 8.45
CA THR A 20 13.79 -4.26 8.42
C THR A 20 15.01 -4.64 9.27
N GLY A 21 16.12 -3.92 9.16
CA GLY A 21 17.29 -4.11 9.97
C GLY A 21 17.02 -3.88 11.46
N ALA A 22 16.33 -2.79 11.81
CA ALA A 22 15.92 -2.49 13.17
C ALA A 22 15.01 -3.59 13.76
N GLN A 23 14.07 -4.10 12.96
CA GLN A 23 13.19 -5.21 13.36
C GLN A 23 14.01 -6.47 13.65
N LEU A 24 14.97 -6.82 12.80
CA LEU A 24 15.84 -7.98 13.01
C LEU A 24 16.67 -7.85 14.30
N LEU A 25 17.30 -6.70 14.52
CA LEU A 25 18.08 -6.45 15.74
C LEU A 25 17.25 -6.54 17.01
N LEU A 26 16.04 -5.99 17.01
CA LEU A 26 15.13 -6.07 18.16
C LEU A 26 14.68 -7.52 18.43
N MET A 27 14.48 -8.30 17.38
CA MET A 27 14.07 -9.71 17.52
C MET A 27 15.22 -10.62 17.93
N GLU A 28 16.44 -10.38 17.45
CA GLU A 28 17.63 -11.09 17.89
C GLU A 28 17.93 -10.82 19.36
N GLY A 29 17.77 -9.59 19.82
CA GLY A 29 17.94 -9.22 21.23
C GLY A 29 16.96 -9.91 22.18
N THR A 30 15.82 -10.37 21.71
CA THR A 30 14.82 -11.13 22.49
C THR A 30 14.97 -12.64 22.36
N GLY A 31 15.87 -13.15 21.50
CA GLY A 31 16.07 -14.58 21.26
C GLY A 31 14.89 -15.30 20.59
N ASN A 32 13.83 -14.58 20.22
CA ASN A 32 12.60 -15.13 19.66
C ASN A 32 12.49 -14.87 18.17
N THR A 33 12.04 -15.85 17.41
CA THR A 33 11.71 -15.71 15.98
C THR A 33 10.37 -15.00 15.74
N SER A 34 9.52 -14.96 16.75
CA SER A 34 8.22 -14.27 16.71
C SER A 34 7.85 -13.74 18.09
N ILE A 35 7.25 -12.58 18.13
CA ILE A 35 6.69 -11.98 19.35
C ILE A 35 5.20 -12.27 19.36
N SER A 36 4.73 -13.07 20.33
CA SER A 36 3.30 -13.34 20.52
C SER A 36 2.71 -12.33 21.50
N ILE A 37 1.62 -11.69 21.06
CA ILE A 37 0.86 -10.73 21.87
C ILE A 37 -0.37 -11.41 22.48
N GLN A 38 -0.66 -12.65 22.10
CA GLN A 38 -1.82 -13.41 22.58
C GLN A 38 -1.90 -13.52 24.10
N ALA A 39 -0.77 -13.47 24.81
CA ALA A 39 -0.74 -13.50 26.27
C ALA A 39 -1.33 -12.23 26.93
N LYS A 40 -1.39 -11.11 26.23
CA LYS A 40 -1.89 -9.81 26.74
C LYS A 40 -3.21 -9.36 26.17
N ILE A 41 -3.57 -9.83 24.98
CA ILE A 41 -4.82 -9.44 24.31
C ILE A 41 -5.66 -10.72 24.17
N LYS A 42 -6.82 -10.77 24.86
CA LYS A 42 -7.79 -11.85 24.68
C LYS A 42 -8.11 -11.99 23.18
N PRO A 43 -8.02 -13.21 22.61
CA PRO A 43 -8.44 -13.41 21.23
C PRO A 43 -9.89 -13.02 21.08
N MET A 44 -10.13 -12.13 20.16
CA MET A 44 -11.45 -11.59 19.85
C MET A 44 -12.28 -12.70 19.18
N ASP A 45 -13.54 -12.83 19.56
CA ASP A 45 -14.46 -13.79 18.94
C ASP A 45 -14.51 -13.55 17.42
N ARG A 46 -14.59 -14.62 16.63
CA ARG A 46 -14.59 -14.57 15.16
C ARG A 46 -15.59 -13.56 14.60
N ASN A 47 -16.78 -13.51 15.18
CA ASN A 47 -17.84 -12.59 14.75
C ASN A 47 -17.49 -11.13 15.08
N GLN A 48 -16.97 -10.86 16.26
CA GLN A 48 -16.56 -9.51 16.69
C GLN A 48 -15.40 -9.00 15.81
N TYR A 49 -14.42 -9.87 15.51
CA TYR A 49 -13.31 -9.53 14.61
C TYR A 49 -13.78 -9.18 13.20
N THR A 50 -14.67 -10.00 12.63
CA THR A 50 -15.23 -9.74 11.29
C THR A 50 -16.00 -8.43 11.24
N LEU A 51 -16.77 -8.14 12.28
CA LEU A 51 -17.54 -6.90 12.39
C LEU A 51 -16.61 -5.69 12.50
N MET A 52 -15.58 -5.77 13.35
CA MET A 52 -14.56 -4.73 13.50
C MET A 52 -13.83 -4.48 12.18
N LEU A 53 -13.49 -5.53 11.43
CA LEU A 53 -12.80 -5.42 10.15
C LEU A 53 -13.69 -4.73 9.09
N ILE A 54 -14.96 -5.11 8.99
CA ILE A 54 -15.91 -4.47 8.06
C ILE A 54 -16.08 -2.98 8.39
N ILE A 55 -16.26 -2.66 9.69
CA ILE A 55 -16.38 -1.27 10.12
C ILE A 55 -15.10 -0.49 9.81
N ALA A 56 -13.93 -1.05 10.10
CA ALA A 56 -12.66 -0.39 9.84
C ALA A 56 -12.44 -0.14 8.34
N ILE A 57 -12.73 -1.11 7.47
CA ILE A 57 -12.64 -0.93 6.02
C ILE A 57 -13.61 0.14 5.55
N ALA A 58 -14.87 0.11 6.01
CA ALA A 58 -15.87 1.10 5.63
C ALA A 58 -15.46 2.52 6.07
N VAL A 59 -15.01 2.67 7.31
CA VAL A 59 -14.55 3.96 7.84
C VAL A 59 -13.35 4.49 7.07
N VAL A 60 -12.32 3.65 6.84
CA VAL A 60 -11.14 4.05 6.09
C VAL A 60 -11.51 4.40 4.63
N ALA A 61 -12.35 3.61 3.97
CA ALA A 61 -12.78 3.87 2.60
C ALA A 61 -13.55 5.20 2.49
N VAL A 62 -14.44 5.47 3.43
CA VAL A 62 -15.20 6.74 3.48
C VAL A 62 -14.26 7.92 3.75
N LEU A 63 -13.38 7.82 4.75
CA LEU A 63 -12.42 8.88 5.07
C LEU A 63 -11.49 9.17 3.90
N VAL A 64 -10.89 8.14 3.31
CA VAL A 64 -9.98 8.32 2.18
C VAL A 64 -10.72 8.93 0.99
N THR A 65 -11.93 8.45 0.66
CA THR A 65 -12.73 9.01 -0.42
C THR A 65 -13.10 10.47 -0.15
N TYR A 66 -13.48 10.79 1.08
CA TYR A 66 -13.78 12.17 1.48
C TYR A 66 -12.56 13.07 1.34
N PHE A 67 -11.41 12.68 1.88
CA PHE A 67 -10.18 13.45 1.79
C PHE A 67 -9.73 13.66 0.34
N PHE A 68 -9.77 12.62 -0.50
CA PHE A 68 -9.32 12.71 -1.89
C PHE A 68 -10.31 13.42 -2.82
N LYS A 69 -11.62 13.38 -2.54
CA LYS A 69 -12.64 13.97 -3.42
C LYS A 69 -13.00 15.39 -3.03
N TYR A 70 -13.14 15.68 -1.76
CA TYR A 70 -13.72 16.92 -1.27
C TYR A 70 -12.73 17.91 -0.68
N THR A 71 -11.51 17.48 -0.28
CA THR A 71 -10.54 18.39 0.34
C THR A 71 -9.50 18.94 -0.65
N LYS A 72 -8.86 20.03 -0.26
CA LYS A 72 -7.71 20.62 -0.97
C LYS A 72 -6.56 19.62 -1.09
N PHE A 73 -6.42 18.74 -0.10
CA PHE A 73 -5.43 17.66 -0.08
C PHE A 73 -5.50 16.80 -1.34
N GLY A 74 -6.67 16.25 -1.68
CA GLY A 74 -6.82 15.41 -2.87
C GLY A 74 -6.59 16.16 -4.18
N LYS A 75 -6.96 17.45 -4.24
CA LYS A 75 -6.72 18.28 -5.44
C LYS A 75 -5.23 18.53 -5.65
N TYR A 76 -4.53 18.96 -4.60
CA TYR A 76 -3.11 19.28 -4.69
C TYR A 76 -2.23 18.04 -4.89
N THR A 77 -2.51 16.93 -4.21
CA THR A 77 -1.76 15.69 -4.41
C THR A 77 -1.92 15.15 -5.83
N LYS A 78 -3.10 15.25 -6.43
CA LYS A 78 -3.31 14.88 -7.84
C LYS A 78 -2.59 15.82 -8.81
N ALA A 79 -2.58 17.12 -8.54
CA ALA A 79 -1.87 18.10 -9.35
C ALA A 79 -0.35 17.86 -9.30
N ILE A 80 0.22 17.65 -8.12
CA ILE A 80 1.62 17.32 -7.91
C ILE A 80 1.99 16.00 -8.61
N GLY A 81 1.14 14.98 -8.52
CA GLY A 81 1.36 13.69 -9.19
C GLY A 81 1.23 13.75 -10.71
N ALA A 82 0.57 14.77 -11.26
CA ALA A 82 0.47 14.97 -12.71
C ALA A 82 1.71 15.70 -13.27
N ASN A 83 2.09 16.81 -12.66
CA ASN A 83 3.30 17.56 -12.97
C ASN A 83 3.68 18.43 -11.77
N GLU A 84 4.77 18.08 -11.11
CA GLU A 84 5.25 18.76 -9.91
C GLU A 84 5.66 20.21 -10.21
N ILE A 85 6.38 20.44 -11.31
CA ILE A 85 6.86 21.75 -11.71
C ILE A 85 5.69 22.69 -12.01
N ALA A 86 4.69 22.22 -12.75
CA ALA A 86 3.50 23.00 -13.05
C ALA A 86 2.68 23.34 -11.79
N ALA A 87 2.60 22.41 -10.84
CA ALA A 87 1.93 22.65 -9.56
C ALA A 87 2.64 23.73 -8.73
N GLU A 88 3.97 23.70 -8.70
CA GLU A 88 4.80 24.68 -7.99
C GLU A 88 4.66 26.07 -8.63
N GLN A 89 4.71 26.16 -9.96
CA GLN A 89 4.48 27.42 -10.70
C GLN A 89 3.09 27.98 -10.49
N SER A 90 2.10 27.11 -10.17
CA SER A 90 0.74 27.52 -9.82
C SER A 90 0.59 27.97 -8.35
N GLY A 91 1.71 28.13 -7.61
CA GLY A 91 1.73 28.60 -6.22
C GLY A 91 1.42 27.50 -5.18
N VAL A 92 1.39 26.23 -5.58
CA VAL A 92 1.18 25.12 -4.66
C VAL A 92 2.50 24.76 -3.97
N ASN A 93 2.55 24.82 -2.65
CA ASN A 93 3.74 24.40 -1.90
C ASN A 93 3.85 22.86 -1.91
N THR A 94 4.58 22.35 -2.91
CA THR A 94 4.73 20.89 -3.17
C THR A 94 5.32 20.15 -1.96
N THR A 95 6.32 20.75 -1.29
CA THR A 95 6.99 20.19 -0.12
C THR A 95 6.01 19.91 1.02
N LYS A 96 5.19 20.88 1.40
CA LYS A 96 4.22 20.74 2.50
C LYS A 96 3.19 19.67 2.20
N TRP A 97 2.65 19.65 0.99
CA TRP A 97 1.62 18.69 0.61
C TRP A 97 2.17 17.26 0.46
N LYS A 98 3.40 17.09 0.02
CA LYS A 98 4.08 15.79 0.03
C LYS A 98 4.28 15.26 1.44
N VAL A 99 4.77 16.08 2.37
CA VAL A 99 4.94 15.66 3.77
C VAL A 99 3.59 15.25 4.37
N PHE A 100 2.54 16.05 4.15
CA PHE A 100 1.21 15.72 4.64
C PHE A 100 0.65 14.42 4.05
N ALA A 101 0.93 14.16 2.77
CA ALA A 101 0.55 12.90 2.11
C ALA A 101 1.25 11.68 2.73
N TYR A 102 2.55 11.79 3.02
CA TYR A 102 3.28 10.72 3.71
C TYR A 102 2.79 10.49 5.14
N MET A 103 2.45 11.55 5.86
CA MET A 103 1.86 11.42 7.21
C MET A 103 0.50 10.70 7.15
N ALA A 104 -0.40 11.10 6.26
CA ALA A 104 -1.70 10.47 6.08
C ALA A 104 -1.56 8.99 5.67
N PHE A 105 -0.59 8.69 4.78
CA PHE A 105 -0.27 7.31 4.42
C PHE A 105 0.22 6.50 5.62
N GLY A 106 1.13 7.05 6.43
CA GLY A 106 1.64 6.40 7.63
C GLY A 106 0.54 6.04 8.64
N VAL A 107 -0.43 6.94 8.85
CA VAL A 107 -1.58 6.67 9.72
C VAL A 107 -2.44 5.52 9.19
N THR A 108 -2.74 5.50 7.88
CA THR A 108 -3.52 4.41 7.27
C THR A 108 -2.81 3.06 7.35
N VAL A 109 -1.51 3.04 7.15
CA VAL A 109 -0.69 1.82 7.29
C VAL A 109 -0.67 1.34 8.74
N ALA A 110 -0.54 2.24 9.72
CA ALA A 110 -0.57 1.90 11.14
C ALA A 110 -1.91 1.25 11.56
N ILE A 111 -3.04 1.78 11.08
CA ILE A 111 -4.36 1.19 11.31
C ILE A 111 -4.43 -0.22 10.71
N GLY A 112 -3.97 -0.41 9.47
CA GLY A 112 -3.92 -1.71 8.81
C GLY A 112 -3.05 -2.72 9.55
N ALA A 113 -1.86 -2.30 9.98
CA ALA A 113 -0.94 -3.11 10.76
C ALA A 113 -1.54 -3.54 12.11
N PHE A 114 -2.22 -2.62 12.80
CA PHE A 114 -2.92 -2.92 14.05
C PHE A 114 -4.02 -3.98 13.87
N ILE A 115 -4.84 -3.84 12.83
CA ILE A 115 -5.89 -4.83 12.51
C ILE A 115 -5.26 -6.18 12.17
N MET A 116 -4.18 -6.20 11.40
CA MET A 116 -3.48 -7.44 11.07
C MET A 116 -2.90 -8.11 12.33
N LEU A 117 -2.32 -7.33 13.23
CA LEU A 117 -1.75 -7.81 14.48
C LEU A 117 -2.82 -8.43 15.41
N THR A 118 -3.99 -7.83 15.51
CA THR A 118 -5.11 -8.38 16.28
C THR A 118 -5.63 -9.70 15.70
N ARG A 119 -5.49 -9.90 14.38
CA ARG A 119 -5.88 -11.13 13.70
C ARG A 119 -4.87 -12.26 13.91
N THR A 120 -3.59 -11.97 13.71
CA THR A 120 -2.53 -12.99 13.77
C THR A 120 -2.09 -13.27 15.21
N GLY A 121 -2.30 -12.33 16.13
CA GLY A 121 -1.86 -12.42 17.53
C GLY A 121 -0.34 -12.47 17.69
N SER A 122 0.40 -12.44 16.61
CA SER A 122 1.87 -12.51 16.62
C SER A 122 2.46 -11.76 15.42
N ALA A 123 3.67 -11.26 15.62
CA ALA A 123 4.48 -10.67 14.56
C ALA A 123 5.84 -11.38 14.52
N GLY A 124 6.25 -11.83 13.35
CA GLY A 124 7.51 -12.54 13.10
C GLY A 124 8.45 -11.76 12.20
N LYS A 125 9.68 -12.27 12.05
CA LYS A 125 10.72 -11.68 11.17
C LYS A 125 10.25 -11.50 9.72
N GLY A 126 9.34 -12.38 9.23
CA GLY A 126 8.80 -12.34 7.88
C GLY A 126 7.49 -11.58 7.75
N THR A 127 6.94 -11.00 8.83
CA THR A 127 5.66 -10.29 8.76
C THR A 127 5.78 -9.02 7.92
N GLY A 128 4.99 -8.94 6.85
CA GLY A 128 5.00 -7.80 5.93
C GLY A 128 6.01 -7.90 4.77
N THR A 129 6.83 -8.95 4.70
CA THR A 129 7.70 -9.16 3.53
C THR A 129 6.84 -9.40 2.28
N GLY A 130 7.19 -8.69 1.18
CA GLY A 130 6.44 -8.79 -0.08
C GLY A 130 5.19 -7.90 -0.16
N PHE A 131 4.72 -7.35 0.95
CA PHE A 131 3.49 -6.54 0.97
C PHE A 131 3.53 -5.33 0.02
N ALA A 132 4.70 -4.72 -0.15
CA ALA A 132 4.88 -3.62 -1.08
C ALA A 132 4.62 -4.03 -2.54
N MET A 133 5.06 -5.23 -2.94
CA MET A 133 4.78 -5.78 -4.27
C MET A 133 3.30 -6.11 -4.44
N ASP A 134 2.68 -6.71 -3.43
CA ASP A 134 1.24 -7.03 -3.44
C ASP A 134 0.39 -5.76 -3.63
N VAL A 135 0.73 -4.66 -2.94
CA VAL A 135 0.04 -3.38 -3.10
C VAL A 135 0.24 -2.80 -4.51
N MET A 136 1.45 -2.90 -5.07
CA MET A 136 1.68 -2.47 -6.46
C MET A 136 0.82 -3.26 -7.45
N ILE A 137 0.72 -4.58 -7.29
CA ILE A 137 -0.13 -5.44 -8.13
C ILE A 137 -1.59 -5.00 -8.00
N CYS A 138 -2.08 -4.77 -6.77
CA CYS A 138 -3.44 -4.29 -6.52
C CYS A 138 -3.74 -2.98 -7.28
N LEU A 139 -2.84 -2.01 -7.21
CA LEU A 139 -3.04 -0.71 -7.87
C LEU A 139 -3.08 -0.85 -9.39
N ILE A 140 -2.19 -1.63 -9.98
CA ILE A 140 -2.13 -1.85 -11.42
C ILE A 140 -3.34 -2.64 -11.90
N LEU A 141 -3.75 -3.67 -11.16
CA LEU A 141 -4.95 -4.46 -11.45
C LEU A 141 -6.21 -3.59 -11.44
N GLY A 142 -6.26 -2.60 -10.55
CA GLY A 142 -7.32 -1.60 -10.52
C GLY A 142 -7.26 -0.54 -11.63
N GLY A 143 -6.25 -0.60 -12.51
CA GLY A 143 -6.06 0.37 -13.60
C GLY A 143 -5.51 1.72 -13.15
N MET A 144 -4.83 1.75 -12.00
CA MET A 144 -4.22 2.98 -11.49
C MET A 144 -2.82 3.15 -12.07
N PRO A 145 -2.49 4.32 -12.65
CA PRO A 145 -1.15 4.53 -13.18
C PRO A 145 -0.12 4.60 -12.05
N LEU A 146 1.01 3.89 -12.18
CA LEU A 146 2.10 3.89 -11.21
C LEU A 146 2.69 5.28 -10.95
N SER A 147 2.67 6.14 -11.94
CA SER A 147 3.11 7.52 -11.82
C SER A 147 2.12 8.43 -11.08
N GLY A 148 0.95 7.93 -10.69
CA GLY A 148 -0.10 8.74 -10.08
C GLY A 148 -0.76 9.71 -11.07
N GLY A 149 -1.21 10.86 -10.58
CA GLY A 149 -1.74 11.95 -11.39
C GLY A 149 -3.26 12.07 -11.37
N MET A 150 -3.78 12.90 -12.30
CA MET A 150 -5.22 13.30 -12.34
C MET A 150 -6.19 12.12 -12.52
N LYS A 151 -5.74 11.03 -13.16
CA LYS A 151 -6.57 9.84 -13.44
C LYS A 151 -6.68 8.88 -12.25
N SER A 152 -5.96 9.11 -11.15
CA SER A 152 -6.02 8.26 -9.96
C SER A 152 -7.38 8.37 -9.27
N LYS A 153 -8.05 7.23 -9.11
CA LYS A 153 -9.35 7.11 -8.42
C LYS A 153 -9.26 6.13 -7.26
N VAL A 154 -9.84 6.48 -6.13
CA VAL A 154 -9.89 5.59 -4.95
C VAL A 154 -10.67 4.31 -5.28
N SER A 155 -11.73 4.40 -6.08
CA SER A 155 -12.50 3.24 -6.53
C SER A 155 -11.65 2.22 -7.29
N SER A 156 -10.69 2.67 -8.10
CA SER A 156 -9.77 1.77 -8.81
C SER A 156 -8.92 0.96 -7.83
N ALA A 157 -8.43 1.58 -6.76
CA ALA A 157 -7.66 0.87 -5.73
C ALA A 157 -8.52 -0.19 -5.01
N LEU A 158 -9.79 0.12 -4.69
CA LEU A 158 -10.70 -0.83 -4.06
C LEU A 158 -10.99 -2.04 -4.96
N VAL A 159 -11.31 -1.79 -6.24
CA VAL A 159 -11.57 -2.87 -7.22
C VAL A 159 -10.31 -3.73 -7.40
N GLY A 160 -9.15 -3.10 -7.56
CA GLY A 160 -7.89 -3.83 -7.72
C GLY A 160 -7.54 -4.70 -6.52
N THR A 161 -7.71 -4.17 -5.31
CA THR A 161 -7.48 -4.94 -4.07
C THR A 161 -8.44 -6.11 -3.96
N PHE A 162 -9.73 -5.90 -4.26
CA PHE A 162 -10.72 -6.96 -4.23
C PHE A 162 -10.38 -8.08 -5.22
N THR A 163 -10.07 -7.73 -6.48
CA THR A 163 -9.67 -8.69 -7.52
C THR A 163 -8.40 -9.44 -7.12
N TYR A 164 -7.40 -8.76 -6.57
CA TYR A 164 -6.16 -9.38 -6.12
C TYR A 164 -6.39 -10.39 -4.99
N VAL A 165 -7.19 -10.02 -3.99
CA VAL A 165 -7.49 -10.88 -2.83
C VAL A 165 -8.26 -12.12 -3.27
N LEU A 166 -9.26 -11.97 -4.17
CA LEU A 166 -9.97 -13.12 -4.75
C LEU A 166 -9.00 -14.05 -5.46
N LEU A 167 -8.17 -13.53 -6.36
CA LEU A 167 -7.20 -14.32 -7.11
C LEU A 167 -6.21 -15.05 -6.19
N SER A 168 -5.70 -14.38 -5.16
CA SER A 168 -4.79 -14.99 -4.18
C SER A 168 -5.48 -16.10 -3.37
N ASN A 169 -6.72 -15.88 -2.95
CA ASN A 169 -7.48 -16.88 -2.20
C ASN A 169 -7.84 -18.08 -3.05
N ASP A 170 -8.23 -17.88 -4.30
CA ASP A 170 -8.56 -18.97 -5.23
C ASP A 170 -7.34 -19.87 -5.47
N LEU A 171 -6.17 -19.28 -5.72
CA LEU A 171 -4.91 -20.02 -5.88
C LEU A 171 -4.55 -20.82 -4.63
N THR A 172 -4.74 -20.23 -3.45
CA THR A 172 -4.49 -20.91 -2.17
C THR A 172 -5.46 -22.07 -1.94
N THR A 173 -6.72 -21.89 -2.30
CA THR A 173 -7.77 -22.92 -2.16
C THR A 173 -7.56 -24.10 -3.13
N MET A 174 -6.95 -23.84 -4.28
CA MET A 174 -6.53 -24.87 -5.23
C MET A 174 -5.34 -25.72 -4.74
N GLY A 175 -4.81 -25.43 -3.55
CA GLY A 175 -3.69 -26.17 -2.98
C GLY A 175 -2.33 -25.84 -3.61
N VAL A 176 -2.21 -24.70 -4.26
CA VAL A 176 -0.95 -24.25 -4.86
C VAL A 176 0.01 -23.81 -3.75
N ASP A 177 1.25 -24.27 -3.81
CA ASP A 177 2.29 -23.89 -2.86
C ASP A 177 2.53 -22.38 -2.84
N LEU A 178 2.81 -21.81 -1.64
CA LEU A 178 3.08 -20.38 -1.44
C LEU A 178 4.17 -19.83 -2.38
N ASN A 179 5.20 -20.63 -2.66
CA ASN A 179 6.26 -20.24 -3.59
C ASN A 179 5.77 -20.14 -5.03
N MET A 180 4.88 -21.08 -5.43
CA MET A 180 4.25 -21.08 -6.73
C MET A 180 3.26 -19.93 -6.88
N ILE A 181 2.55 -19.56 -5.81
CA ILE A 181 1.67 -18.39 -5.78
C ILE A 181 2.46 -17.12 -6.04
N ASN A 182 3.63 -16.95 -5.40
CA ASN A 182 4.49 -15.79 -5.63
C ASN A 182 5.02 -15.72 -7.07
N PHE A 183 5.37 -16.87 -7.66
CA PHE A 183 5.76 -16.96 -9.07
C PHE A 183 4.60 -16.56 -10.00
N LEU A 184 3.40 -17.10 -9.78
CA LEU A 184 2.21 -16.76 -10.56
C LEU A 184 1.86 -15.26 -10.45
N LYS A 185 1.95 -14.68 -9.27
CA LYS A 185 1.78 -13.24 -9.04
C LYS A 185 2.77 -12.42 -9.88
N ALA A 186 4.04 -12.84 -9.92
CA ALA A 186 5.06 -12.15 -10.73
C ALA A 186 4.76 -12.23 -12.23
N VAL A 187 4.32 -13.39 -12.72
CA VAL A 187 3.92 -13.57 -14.13
C VAL A 187 2.70 -12.69 -14.46
N ILE A 188 1.68 -12.71 -13.62
CA ILE A 188 0.48 -11.86 -13.79
C ILE A 188 0.88 -10.38 -13.80
N PHE A 189 1.76 -9.97 -12.90
CA PHE A 189 2.27 -8.60 -12.84
C PHE A 189 2.95 -8.19 -14.16
N ILE A 190 3.84 -9.02 -14.69
CA ILE A 190 4.53 -8.76 -15.96
C ILE A 190 3.53 -8.61 -17.11
N ILE A 191 2.54 -9.53 -17.21
CA ILE A 191 1.52 -9.49 -18.27
C ILE A 191 0.70 -8.19 -18.19
N ILE A 192 0.26 -7.80 -16.99
CA ILE A 192 -0.56 -6.60 -16.80
C ILE A 192 0.26 -5.34 -17.10
N VAL A 193 1.52 -5.29 -16.67
CA VAL A 193 2.42 -4.16 -16.97
C VAL A 193 2.64 -4.05 -18.48
N MET A 194 2.89 -5.15 -19.18
CA MET A 194 3.03 -5.14 -20.65
C MET A 194 1.79 -4.60 -21.34
N ILE A 195 0.58 -5.05 -20.93
CA ILE A 195 -0.69 -4.58 -21.50
C ILE A 195 -0.91 -3.09 -21.20
N THR A 196 -0.61 -2.67 -19.97
CA THR A 196 -0.81 -1.29 -19.52
C THR A 196 0.18 -0.32 -20.16
N CYS A 197 1.44 -0.72 -20.31
CA CYS A 197 2.47 0.09 -20.97
C CYS A 197 2.26 0.17 -22.48
N ARG A 198 1.85 -0.92 -23.14
CA ARG A 198 1.61 -0.94 -24.59
C ARG A 198 0.54 0.04 -25.08
N LYS A 199 -0.41 0.40 -24.23
CA LYS A 199 -1.46 1.39 -24.57
C LYS A 199 -0.98 2.86 -24.55
N ARG A 200 0.27 3.14 -24.19
CA ARG A 200 0.79 4.49 -24.00
C ARG A 200 1.59 5.07 -25.15
N ASP A 201 1.93 4.25 -26.15
CA ASP A 201 2.77 4.68 -27.30
C ASP A 201 2.02 5.52 -28.36
N GLY A 202 0.80 5.96 -28.07
CA GLY A 202 -0.01 6.76 -28.99
C GLY A 202 -0.06 8.28 -28.70
N VAL A 203 0.66 8.78 -27.71
CA VAL A 203 0.70 10.22 -27.41
C VAL A 203 2.12 10.72 -27.43
N LEU A 204 2.53 11.22 -28.61
CA LEU A 204 3.75 12.01 -28.76
C LEU A 204 3.67 13.22 -27.82
N PRO A 205 4.72 13.49 -27.01
CA PRO A 205 4.80 14.73 -26.26
C PRO A 205 4.95 15.88 -27.25
N ARG A 206 3.94 16.75 -27.31
CA ARG A 206 4.09 18.11 -27.85
C ARG A 206 4.43 19.03 -26.72
#